data_53db08f54ce667a99e6148e0d5aad38a
#
_entry.id   53db08f54ce667a99e6148e0d5aad38a
#
_cell.length_a   1.000
_cell.length_b   1.000
_cell.length_c   1.000
_cell.angle_alpha   90.00
_cell.angle_beta   90.00
_cell.angle_gamma   90.00
#
_symmetry.space_group_name_H-M   'P 1'
#
loop_
_entity.id
_entity.type
_entity.pdbx_description
1 polymer ?
#
loop_
_entity_poly.entity_id
_entity_poly.type
_entity_poly.pdbx_seq_one_letter_code
_entity_poly.pdbx_strand_id
1 'polypeptide(L)'
;SASICYDATDIVLAAVLRSRSDLYIVCALNKDVGTFDRMTEALHYHMFQGVILVNNGEFSGSSFFMPFGNVYERQVFHLHGQPQASIAFAEVHPRKLVERPVQPLAEEKVEIPCPDLFPNGKWKEPPAEWVNPGNCI
;
A
#
# COMPACT_ATOMS: atom_id res chain seq x y z
N SER A 1 -0.93 4.57 -9.41
CA SER A 1 -2.03 3.88 -10.12
C SER A 1 -3.35 4.04 -9.36
N ALA A 2 -4.46 3.82 -10.04
CA ALA A 2 -5.80 3.88 -9.45
C ALA A 2 -6.74 2.87 -10.09
N SER A 3 -7.78 2.45 -9.36
CA SER A 3 -8.89 1.64 -9.85
C SER A 3 -10.22 2.08 -9.26
N ILE A 4 -11.31 1.56 -9.80
CA ILE A 4 -12.66 1.87 -9.34
C ILE A 4 -13.30 0.60 -8.78
N CYS A 5 -13.65 0.66 -7.49
CA CYS A 5 -14.49 -0.32 -6.81
C CYS A 5 -14.02 -1.77 -7.02
N TYR A 6 -14.85 -2.60 -7.62
CA TYR A 6 -14.58 -4.03 -7.84
C TYR A 6 -13.40 -4.33 -8.77
N ASP A 7 -12.93 -3.39 -9.59
CA ASP A 7 -11.71 -3.60 -10.37
C ASP A 7 -10.50 -3.89 -9.48
N ALA A 8 -10.51 -3.36 -8.24
CA ALA A 8 -9.47 -3.63 -7.26
C ALA A 8 -9.44 -5.07 -6.75
N THR A 9 -10.51 -5.84 -6.97
CA THR A 9 -10.56 -7.28 -6.59
C THR A 9 -9.91 -8.18 -7.64
N ASP A 10 -9.56 -7.64 -8.81
CA ASP A 10 -8.89 -8.40 -9.86
C ASP A 10 -7.42 -8.68 -9.46
N ILE A 11 -7.14 -9.93 -9.18
CA ILE A 11 -5.80 -10.37 -8.80
C ILE A 11 -4.78 -10.19 -9.92
N VAL A 12 -5.22 -10.22 -11.19
CA VAL A 12 -4.35 -9.99 -12.35
C VAL A 12 -3.94 -8.53 -12.40
N LEU A 13 -4.86 -7.61 -12.14
CA LEU A 13 -4.57 -6.18 -12.05
C LEU A 13 -3.54 -5.91 -10.94
N ALA A 14 -3.74 -6.48 -9.76
CA ALA A 14 -2.80 -6.37 -8.66
C ALA A 14 -1.40 -6.90 -9.04
N ALA A 15 -1.34 -8.06 -9.69
CA ALA A 15 -0.07 -8.64 -10.15
C ALA A 15 0.64 -7.77 -11.20
N VAL A 16 -0.10 -7.16 -12.13
CA VAL A 16 0.45 -6.25 -13.14
C VAL A 16 0.97 -4.95 -12.52
N LEU A 17 0.29 -4.41 -11.52
CA LEU A 17 0.67 -3.16 -10.85
C LEU A 17 1.81 -3.34 -9.85
N ARG A 18 2.05 -4.54 -9.38
CA ARG A 18 3.17 -4.85 -8.48
C ARG A 18 4.48 -4.44 -9.15
N SER A 19 5.33 -3.71 -8.43
CA SER A 19 6.60 -3.15 -8.91
C SER A 19 6.50 -2.07 -9.99
N ARG A 20 5.30 -1.67 -10.39
CA ARG A 20 5.06 -0.62 -11.39
C ARG A 20 4.41 0.63 -10.80
N SER A 21 4.10 0.58 -9.53
CA SER A 21 3.40 1.66 -8.84
C SER A 21 3.80 1.63 -7.35
N ASP A 22 4.03 2.79 -6.78
CA ASP A 22 4.36 2.95 -5.35
C ASP A 22 3.14 3.28 -4.52
N LEU A 23 2.12 3.83 -5.15
CA LEU A 23 0.86 4.16 -4.51
C LEU A 23 -0.31 3.68 -5.38
N TYR A 24 -1.24 2.97 -4.76
CA TYR A 24 -2.46 2.48 -5.40
C TYR A 24 -3.69 3.06 -4.71
N ILE A 25 -4.55 3.70 -5.48
CA ILE A 25 -5.76 4.37 -4.99
C ILE A 25 -6.98 3.60 -5.49
N VAL A 26 -7.86 3.22 -4.58
CA VAL A 26 -9.13 2.56 -4.87
C VAL A 26 -10.28 3.50 -4.50
N CYS A 27 -11.02 3.96 -5.50
CA CYS A 27 -12.23 4.74 -5.30
C CYS A 27 -13.43 3.79 -5.30
N ALA A 28 -14.16 3.71 -4.19
CA ALA A 28 -15.24 2.75 -4.03
C ALA A 28 -16.57 3.40 -3.66
N LEU A 29 -17.64 2.77 -4.11
CA LEU A 29 -19.00 2.95 -3.61
C LEU A 29 -19.49 1.58 -3.12
N ASN A 30 -19.06 1.18 -1.91
CA ASN A 30 -19.25 -0.18 -1.46
C ASN A 30 -19.83 -0.27 -0.05
N LYS A 31 -20.87 -1.08 0.10
CA LYS A 31 -21.53 -1.38 1.38
C LYS A 31 -20.77 -2.43 2.19
N ASP A 32 -20.00 -3.29 1.53
CA ASP A 32 -19.20 -4.34 2.19
C ASP A 32 -17.84 -3.80 2.60
N VAL A 33 -17.87 -2.88 3.55
CA VAL A 33 -16.71 -2.19 4.09
C VAL A 33 -15.67 -3.18 4.60
N GLY A 34 -16.09 -4.22 5.32
CA GLY A 34 -15.18 -5.19 5.91
C GLY A 34 -14.37 -5.99 4.89
N THR A 35 -14.95 -6.34 3.76
CA THR A 35 -14.24 -7.03 2.67
C THR A 35 -13.22 -6.10 2.03
N PHE A 36 -13.59 -4.85 1.75
CA PHE A 36 -12.70 -3.89 1.14
C PHE A 36 -11.54 -3.48 2.06
N ASP A 37 -11.77 -3.35 3.36
CA ASP A 37 -10.70 -3.12 4.33
C ASP A 37 -9.66 -4.24 4.33
N ARG A 38 -10.11 -5.48 4.42
CA ARG A 38 -9.21 -6.65 4.39
C ARG A 38 -8.47 -6.78 3.08
N MET A 39 -9.15 -6.48 1.96
CA MET A 39 -8.52 -6.45 0.64
C MET A 39 -7.42 -5.39 0.57
N THR A 40 -7.69 -4.17 1.04
CA THR A 40 -6.71 -3.08 1.07
C THR A 40 -5.50 -3.44 1.92
N GLU A 41 -5.74 -4.03 3.09
CA GLU A 41 -4.70 -4.55 3.97
C GLU A 41 -3.88 -5.66 3.29
N ALA A 42 -4.51 -6.59 2.59
CA ALA A 42 -3.81 -7.63 1.86
C ALA A 42 -3.00 -7.07 0.68
N LEU A 43 -3.58 -6.15 -0.09
CA LEU A 43 -2.92 -5.56 -1.25
C LEU A 43 -1.64 -4.82 -0.88
N HIS A 44 -1.64 -3.95 0.17
CA HIS A 44 -0.41 -3.26 0.57
C HIS A 44 0.71 -4.24 0.95
N TYR A 45 0.35 -5.36 1.57
CA TYR A 45 1.29 -6.38 1.99
C TYR A 45 1.89 -7.15 0.80
N HIS A 46 1.03 -7.55 -0.16
CA HIS A 46 1.45 -8.35 -1.31
C HIS A 46 2.13 -7.52 -2.39
N MET A 47 1.72 -6.27 -2.56
CA MET A 47 2.24 -5.40 -3.61
C MET A 47 3.42 -4.54 -3.15
N PHE A 48 3.73 -4.49 -1.84
CA PHE A 48 4.77 -3.66 -1.26
C PHE A 48 4.64 -2.16 -1.63
N GLN A 49 3.41 -1.67 -1.67
CA GLN A 49 3.10 -0.28 -2.02
C GLN A 49 2.09 0.31 -1.03
N GLY A 50 1.98 1.63 -1.03
CA GLY A 50 0.89 2.29 -0.31
C GLY A 50 -0.43 2.01 -1.00
N VAL A 51 -1.48 1.69 -0.22
CA VAL A 51 -2.84 1.47 -0.74
C VAL A 51 -3.82 2.35 0.00
N ILE A 52 -4.50 3.21 -0.76
CA ILE A 52 -5.54 4.11 -0.25
C ILE A 52 -6.89 3.63 -0.76
N LEU A 53 -7.79 3.33 0.16
CA LEU A 53 -9.20 3.11 -0.13
C LEU A 53 -9.98 4.37 0.22
N VAL A 54 -10.68 4.91 -0.76
CA VAL A 54 -11.64 6.02 -0.58
C VAL A 54 -13.03 5.48 -0.86
N ASN A 55 -13.80 5.25 0.19
CA ASN A 55 -15.19 4.79 0.06
C ASN A 55 -16.16 5.96 0.22
N ASN A 56 -17.39 5.78 -0.26
CA ASN A 56 -18.45 6.76 -0.08
C ASN A 56 -18.74 6.97 1.41
N GLY A 57 -18.88 8.23 1.82
CA GLY A 57 -19.19 8.61 3.20
C GLY A 57 -20.49 8.01 3.74
N GLU A 58 -21.45 7.64 2.89
CA GLU A 58 -22.67 6.94 3.28
C GLU A 58 -22.40 5.58 3.93
N PHE A 59 -21.33 4.89 3.49
CA PHE A 59 -20.97 3.55 3.98
C PHE A 59 -19.75 3.57 4.90
N SER A 60 -18.99 4.68 4.94
CA SER A 60 -17.72 4.75 5.70
C SER A 60 -16.64 3.80 5.16
N GLY A 61 -15.62 3.50 5.94
CA GLY A 61 -14.61 2.49 5.60
C GLY A 61 -13.57 2.97 4.59
N SER A 62 -13.10 4.21 4.71
CA SER A 62 -11.90 4.66 3.99
C SER A 62 -10.65 4.37 4.82
N SER A 63 -9.59 3.91 4.18
CA SER A 63 -8.36 3.51 4.85
C SER A 63 -7.12 3.79 4.02
N PHE A 64 -5.98 3.89 4.70
CA PHE A 64 -4.68 4.02 4.07
C PHE A 64 -3.68 3.12 4.76
N PHE A 65 -3.07 2.24 3.99
CA PHE A 65 -2.02 1.35 4.43
C PHE A 65 -0.71 1.65 3.71
N MET A 66 0.39 1.58 4.45
CA MET A 66 1.75 1.74 3.95
C MET A 66 2.58 0.48 4.24
N PRO A 67 3.50 0.09 3.34
CA PRO A 67 4.27 -1.14 3.49
C PRO A 67 5.44 -0.98 4.48
N PHE A 68 5.13 -0.54 5.70
CA PHE A 68 6.13 -0.45 6.76
C PHE A 68 6.50 -1.82 7.33
N GLY A 69 7.74 -1.97 7.79
CA GLY A 69 8.21 -3.18 8.46
C GLY A 69 7.44 -3.46 9.75
N ASN A 70 7.22 -2.41 10.55
CA ASN A 70 6.45 -2.50 11.79
C ASN A 70 4.94 -2.62 11.49
N VAL A 71 4.34 -3.71 11.94
CA VAL A 71 2.92 -4.03 11.71
C VAL A 71 2.00 -2.94 12.24
N TYR A 72 2.31 -2.36 13.40
CA TYR A 72 1.48 -1.35 14.05
C TYR A 72 1.48 0.01 13.34
N GLU A 73 2.43 0.25 12.43
CA GLU A 73 2.55 1.50 11.69
C GLU A 73 1.95 1.41 10.28
N ARG A 74 1.60 0.20 9.84
CA ARG A 74 1.11 -0.03 8.47
C ARG A 74 -0.21 0.66 8.17
N GLN A 75 -1.12 0.72 9.14
CA GLN A 75 -2.38 1.42 9.00
C GLN A 75 -2.19 2.90 9.35
N VAL A 76 -2.02 3.75 8.33
CA VAL A 76 -1.78 5.18 8.51
C VAL A 76 -3.02 5.89 9.01
N PHE A 77 -4.19 5.54 8.45
CA PHE A 77 -5.48 5.93 8.98
C PHE A 77 -6.58 4.93 8.61
N HIS A 78 -7.67 4.97 9.38
CA HIS A 78 -8.88 4.22 9.13
C HIS A 78 -10.10 5.04 9.55
N LEU A 79 -10.94 5.40 8.61
CA LEU A 79 -12.19 6.11 8.84
C LEU A 79 -13.32 5.10 8.85
N HIS A 80 -13.69 4.67 10.04
CA HIS A 80 -14.76 3.68 10.26
C HIS A 80 -15.78 4.22 11.25
N GLY A 81 -17.03 3.79 11.16
CA GLY A 81 -18.08 4.17 12.10
C GLY A 81 -19.39 4.55 11.43
N GLN A 82 -20.02 5.60 11.93
CA GLN A 82 -21.33 6.07 11.42
C GLN A 82 -21.19 6.64 10.00
N PRO A 83 -22.21 6.45 9.13
CA PRO A 83 -22.26 7.06 7.82
C PRO A 83 -22.13 8.59 7.93
N GLN A 84 -21.04 9.14 7.45
CA GLN A 84 -20.78 10.57 7.45
C GLN A 84 -19.68 10.93 6.48
N ALA A 85 -19.69 12.15 5.95
CA ALA A 85 -18.56 12.69 5.22
C ALA A 85 -17.39 12.89 6.17
N SER A 86 -16.23 12.38 5.82
CA SER A 86 -15.00 12.50 6.61
C SER A 86 -13.84 12.89 5.72
N ILE A 87 -12.90 13.64 6.29
CA ILE A 87 -11.65 14.02 5.62
C ILE A 87 -10.49 13.58 6.51
N ALA A 88 -9.53 12.89 5.91
CA ALA A 88 -8.26 12.57 6.54
C ALA A 88 -7.11 13.15 5.73
N PHE A 89 -6.03 13.47 6.42
CA PHE A 89 -4.79 13.94 5.82
C PHE A 89 -3.66 13.00 6.19
N ALA A 90 -2.83 12.65 5.21
CA ALA A 90 -1.62 11.89 5.44
C ALA A 90 -0.48 12.49 4.61
N GLU A 91 0.70 12.58 5.21
CA GLU A 91 1.89 12.98 4.48
C GLU A 91 2.50 11.78 3.77
N VAL A 92 2.74 11.92 2.49
CA VAL A 92 3.39 10.89 1.66
C VAL A 92 4.64 11.48 1.04
N HIS A 93 5.77 10.79 1.18
CA HIS A 93 7.04 11.17 0.58
C HIS A 93 7.35 10.30 -0.65
N PRO A 94 6.92 10.67 -1.88
CA PRO A 94 7.05 9.82 -3.07
C PRO A 94 8.48 9.37 -3.35
N ARG A 95 9.47 10.27 -3.21
CA ARG A 95 10.89 9.92 -3.42
C ARG A 95 11.33 8.79 -2.52
N LYS A 96 10.95 8.86 -1.28
CA LYS A 96 11.31 7.89 -0.27
C LYS A 96 10.60 6.54 -0.48
N LEU A 97 9.41 6.55 -1.09
CA LEU A 97 8.75 5.33 -1.55
C LEU A 97 9.56 4.64 -2.66
N VAL A 98 10.09 5.41 -3.61
CA VAL A 98 10.89 4.91 -4.73
C VAL A 98 12.28 4.45 -4.26
N GLU A 99 12.90 5.19 -3.35
CA GLU A 99 14.25 4.96 -2.85
C GLU A 99 14.31 3.94 -1.68
N ARG A 100 13.17 3.32 -1.33
CA ARG A 100 13.13 2.34 -0.24
C ARG A 100 14.07 1.17 -0.51
N PRO A 101 14.70 0.62 0.54
CA PRO A 101 15.58 -0.54 0.38
C PRO A 101 14.79 -1.74 -0.13
N VAL A 102 15.47 -2.58 -0.89
CA VAL A 102 14.95 -3.86 -1.37
C VAL A 102 15.68 -5.01 -0.69
N GLN A 103 15.05 -6.16 -0.57
CA GLN A 103 15.75 -7.35 -0.11
C GLN A 103 16.88 -7.68 -1.08
N PRO A 104 18.13 -7.82 -0.61
CA PRO A 104 19.22 -8.26 -1.46
C PRO A 104 18.90 -9.64 -2.03
N LEU A 105 19.27 -9.88 -3.27
CA LEU A 105 19.33 -11.22 -3.83
C LEU A 105 20.23 -12.07 -2.92
N ALA A 106 19.87 -13.34 -2.73
CA ALA A 106 20.33 -14.21 -1.64
C ALA A 106 21.86 -14.36 -1.44
N GLU A 107 22.69 -13.74 -2.26
CA GLU A 107 24.16 -13.86 -2.24
C GLU A 107 24.90 -12.67 -1.63
N GLU A 108 24.25 -11.52 -1.39
CA GLU A 108 24.89 -10.37 -0.75
C GLU A 108 23.99 -9.72 0.29
N LYS A 109 24.33 -9.91 1.56
CA LYS A 109 23.77 -9.08 2.64
C LYS A 109 24.44 -7.69 2.59
N VAL A 110 23.99 -6.84 1.71
CA VAL A 110 24.35 -5.42 1.76
C VAL A 110 23.45 -4.78 2.79
N GLU A 111 24.01 -4.33 3.91
CA GLU A 111 23.32 -3.44 4.84
C GLU A 111 23.15 -2.09 4.16
N ILE A 112 22.03 -1.90 3.48
CA ILE A 112 21.65 -0.58 2.96
C ILE A 112 21.01 0.18 4.13
N PRO A 113 21.57 1.29 4.57
CA PRO A 113 20.96 2.10 5.61
C PRO A 113 19.58 2.55 5.14
N CYS A 114 18.53 2.09 5.81
CA CYS A 114 17.20 2.60 5.58
C CYS A 114 17.12 3.99 6.19
N PRO A 115 16.93 5.07 5.42
CA PRO A 115 16.70 6.37 6.02
C PRO A 115 15.43 6.31 6.87
N ASP A 116 15.51 6.76 8.10
CA ASP A 116 14.36 6.90 9.00
C ASP A 116 13.40 7.94 8.42
N LEU A 117 12.37 7.45 7.79
CA LEU A 117 11.43 8.24 7.00
C LEU A 117 10.22 8.69 7.77
N PHE A 118 9.92 7.94 8.77
CA PHE A 118 8.95 8.23 9.80
C PHE A 118 9.63 7.93 11.14
N PRO A 119 9.24 8.56 12.23
CA PRO A 119 9.94 8.46 13.51
C PRO A 119 10.25 7.02 13.96
N ASN A 120 9.55 6.02 13.45
CA ASN A 120 9.72 4.61 13.82
C ASN A 120 9.61 3.62 12.65
N GLY A 121 9.51 4.10 11.41
CA GLY A 121 9.13 3.24 10.29
C GLY A 121 10.30 2.67 9.50
N LYS A 122 10.63 1.41 9.73
CA LYS A 122 11.37 0.64 8.74
C LYS A 122 10.40 0.14 7.68
N TRP A 123 10.80 0.28 6.42
CA TRP A 123 10.01 -0.26 5.31
C TRP A 123 10.03 -1.78 5.32
N LYS A 124 8.91 -2.38 4.87
CA LYS A 124 8.91 -3.76 4.46
C LYS A 124 9.63 -3.86 3.12
N GLU A 125 10.72 -4.61 3.08
CA GLU A 125 11.56 -4.74 1.90
C GLU A 125 10.94 -5.70 0.88
N PRO A 126 10.61 -5.25 -0.34
CA PRO A 126 10.17 -6.14 -1.41
C PRO A 126 11.36 -6.97 -1.91
N PRO A 127 11.13 -8.16 -2.45
CA PRO A 127 12.15 -8.91 -3.19
C PRO A 127 12.77 -8.07 -4.31
N ALA A 128 14.09 -8.19 -4.53
CA ALA A 128 14.80 -7.36 -5.49
C ALA A 128 14.28 -7.51 -6.93
N GLU A 129 13.88 -8.72 -7.30
CA GLU A 129 13.27 -9.02 -8.59
C GLU A 129 11.94 -8.29 -8.85
N TRP A 130 11.29 -7.81 -7.79
CA TRP A 130 10.03 -7.06 -7.91
C TRP A 130 10.25 -5.57 -8.15
N VAL A 131 11.44 -5.07 -7.86
CA VAL A 131 11.78 -3.64 -8.01
C VAL A 131 12.46 -3.38 -9.36
N ASN A 132 13.12 -4.39 -9.91
CA ASN A 132 13.80 -4.34 -11.20
C ASN A 132 13.15 -5.31 -12.21
N PRO A 133 11.95 -5.03 -12.70
CA PRO A 133 11.21 -5.95 -13.58
C PRO A 133 11.88 -6.17 -14.95
N GLY A 134 12.93 -5.44 -15.29
CA GLY A 134 13.69 -5.63 -16.54
C GLY A 134 14.51 -6.93 -16.60
N ASN A 135 14.66 -7.65 -15.49
CA ASN A 135 15.42 -8.89 -15.42
C ASN A 135 14.53 -10.15 -15.31
N CYS A 136 13.21 -10.00 -15.36
CA CYS A 136 12.26 -11.10 -15.17
C CYS A 136 11.31 -11.25 -16.34
N ILE A 137 11.83 -11.40 -17.55
CA ILE A 137 11.12 -12.10 -18.67
C ILE A 137 12.17 -12.56 -19.69
#